data_132197d1b4f48be87f81826bad381738
#
_entry.id   132197d1b4f48be87f81826bad381738
#
_cell.length_a   1.000
_cell.length_b   1.000
_cell.length_c   1.000
_cell.angle_alpha   90.00
_cell.angle_beta   90.00
_cell.angle_gamma   90.00
#
_symmetry.space_group_name_H-M   'P 1'
#
loop_
_entity.id
_entity.type
_entity.pdbx_description
1 polymer ?
#
loop_
_entity_poly.entity_id
_entity_poly.type
_entity_poly.pdbx_seq_one_letter_code
_entity_poly.pdbx_strand_id
1 'polypeptide(L)'
;YLPNVPEAVIGLLATASLGAVWSSCAPEFGTRSVVDRWSQIEPKVLLTIDGYRYGDRDLDRTDEVAAIREALPSLAATVSLPYLGTGSVPDALSWAELRATPAELAFAEVPFDHPLFVLYSSGTTGLPKPIVHGHGGILLEHLKKLHLHVDAQEGDRLFWFTTTGWMMWNFLVGALLTPASIVLYDGN
;
A
#
# COMPACT_ATOMS: atom_id res chain seq x y z
N TYR A 1 -4.82 -1.56 -3.51
CA TYR A 1 -6.16 -1.56 -2.89
C TYR A 1 -6.24 -2.69 -1.88
N LEU A 2 -5.57 -2.52 -0.74
CA LEU A 2 -5.37 -3.56 0.29
C LEU A 2 -5.68 -3.02 1.68
N PRO A 3 -6.19 -3.87 2.60
CA PRO A 3 -6.31 -3.52 4.01
C PRO A 3 -4.94 -3.48 4.71
N ASN A 4 -4.93 -3.17 6.00
CA ASN A 4 -3.68 -3.09 6.79
C ASN A 4 -3.20 -4.49 7.21
N VAL A 5 -2.68 -5.24 6.25
CA VAL A 5 -2.22 -6.63 6.39
C VAL A 5 -0.76 -6.78 5.96
N PRO A 6 -0.08 -7.88 6.35
CA PRO A 6 1.31 -8.12 5.98
C PRO A 6 1.57 -8.06 4.47
N GLU A 7 0.63 -8.49 3.65
CA GLU A 7 0.74 -8.48 2.20
C GLU A 7 0.87 -7.07 1.62
N ALA A 8 0.23 -6.07 2.26
CA ALA A 8 0.39 -4.66 1.87
C ALA A 8 1.83 -4.16 2.15
N VAL A 9 2.40 -4.56 3.30
CA VAL A 9 3.79 -4.23 3.66
C VAL A 9 4.77 -4.91 2.70
N ILE A 10 4.56 -6.20 2.42
CA ILE A 10 5.37 -6.97 1.45
C ILE A 10 5.30 -6.30 0.07
N GLY A 11 4.10 -5.91 -0.38
CA GLY A 11 3.91 -5.22 -1.65
C GLY A 11 4.68 -3.90 -1.73
N LEU A 12 4.65 -3.08 -0.68
CA LEU A 12 5.41 -1.83 -0.61
C LEU A 12 6.92 -2.10 -0.66
N LEU A 13 7.42 -3.03 0.15
CA LEU A 13 8.86 -3.33 0.21
C LEU A 13 9.37 -3.94 -1.11
N ALA A 14 8.60 -4.85 -1.72
CA ALA A 14 8.93 -5.41 -3.03
C ALA A 14 8.94 -4.33 -4.12
N THR A 15 7.96 -3.42 -4.11
CA THR A 15 7.90 -2.29 -5.04
C THR A 15 9.13 -1.39 -4.88
N ALA A 16 9.48 -1.06 -3.63
CA ALA A 16 10.65 -0.23 -3.33
C ALA A 16 11.97 -0.89 -3.74
N SER A 17 12.11 -2.21 -3.55
CA SER A 17 13.33 -2.94 -3.93
C SER A 17 13.59 -2.90 -5.44
N LEU A 18 12.54 -2.82 -6.24
CA LEU A 18 12.63 -2.72 -7.70
C LEU A 18 12.78 -1.27 -8.22
N GLY A 19 12.84 -0.28 -7.32
CA GLY A 19 12.84 1.13 -7.70
C GLY A 19 11.50 1.60 -8.31
N ALA A 20 10.43 0.83 -8.13
CA ALA A 20 9.10 1.23 -8.55
C ALA A 20 8.41 2.10 -7.49
N VAL A 21 7.33 2.79 -7.86
CA VAL A 21 6.64 3.75 -7.00
C VAL A 21 5.38 3.13 -6.43
N TRP A 22 5.23 3.19 -5.12
CA TRP A 22 4.06 2.70 -4.40
C TRP A 22 2.98 3.78 -4.24
N SER A 23 1.72 3.36 -4.30
CA SER A 23 0.58 4.17 -3.84
C SER A 23 -0.51 3.25 -3.33
N SER A 24 -1.18 3.63 -2.24
CA SER A 24 -2.21 2.78 -1.64
C SER A 24 -3.50 3.53 -1.37
N CYS A 25 -4.60 2.81 -1.52
CA CYS A 25 -5.94 3.18 -1.09
C CYS A 25 -6.50 2.04 -0.24
N ALA A 26 -7.18 2.39 0.84
CA ALA A 26 -7.84 1.41 1.68
C ALA A 26 -9.12 0.87 1.03
N PRO A 27 -9.54 -0.37 1.32
CA PRO A 27 -10.74 -0.98 0.72
C PRO A 27 -12.05 -0.22 1.01
N GLU A 28 -12.08 0.61 2.02
CA GLU A 28 -13.21 1.48 2.37
C GLU A 28 -13.42 2.62 1.37
N PHE A 29 -12.40 2.94 0.57
CA PHE A 29 -12.52 3.98 -0.44
C PHE A 29 -13.39 3.47 -1.58
N GLY A 30 -14.45 4.20 -1.90
CA GLY A 30 -15.29 3.90 -3.05
C GLY A 30 -14.52 4.11 -4.37
N THR A 31 -14.98 3.43 -5.44
CA THR A 31 -14.38 3.44 -6.78
C THR A 31 -13.95 4.82 -7.24
N ARG A 32 -14.85 5.81 -7.17
CA ARG A 32 -14.55 7.19 -7.59
C ARG A 32 -13.35 7.77 -6.83
N SER A 33 -13.29 7.55 -5.52
CA SER A 33 -12.21 8.08 -4.68
C SER A 33 -10.85 7.46 -5.04
N VAL A 34 -10.83 6.19 -5.44
CA VAL A 34 -9.63 5.50 -5.92
C VAL A 34 -9.23 6.00 -7.29
N VAL A 35 -10.17 6.07 -8.23
CA VAL A 35 -9.92 6.54 -9.60
C VAL A 35 -9.45 7.99 -9.62
N ASP A 36 -10.07 8.89 -8.85
CA ASP A 36 -9.68 10.31 -8.73
C ASP A 36 -8.21 10.48 -8.26
N ARG A 37 -7.65 9.49 -7.55
CA ARG A 37 -6.25 9.47 -7.14
C ARG A 37 -5.36 8.87 -8.22
N TRP A 38 -5.67 7.66 -8.61
CA TRP A 38 -4.75 6.85 -9.40
C TRP A 38 -4.72 7.16 -10.88
N SER A 39 -5.78 7.78 -11.43
CA SER A 39 -5.73 8.32 -12.80
C SER A 39 -4.64 9.39 -12.99
N GLN A 40 -4.19 10.02 -11.89
CA GLN A 40 -3.14 11.06 -11.92
C GLN A 40 -1.72 10.47 -11.98
N ILE A 41 -1.55 9.17 -11.67
CA ILE A 41 -0.24 8.52 -11.57
C ILE A 41 -0.07 7.33 -12.51
N GLU A 42 -1.12 6.95 -13.24
CA GLU A 42 -1.13 5.91 -14.26
C GLU A 42 -0.47 4.58 -13.80
N PRO A 43 -1.01 3.92 -12.75
CA PRO A 43 -0.40 2.71 -12.19
C PRO A 43 -0.33 1.60 -13.23
N LYS A 44 0.71 0.74 -13.11
CA LYS A 44 0.91 -0.40 -14.01
C LYS A 44 0.48 -1.72 -13.40
N VAL A 45 0.54 -1.84 -12.08
CA VAL A 45 0.16 -3.05 -11.37
C VAL A 45 -0.81 -2.69 -10.25
N LEU A 46 -1.91 -3.42 -10.17
CA LEU A 46 -2.87 -3.32 -9.09
C LEU A 46 -2.75 -4.55 -8.18
N LEU A 47 -2.40 -4.33 -6.91
CA LEU A 47 -2.59 -5.33 -5.87
C LEU A 47 -3.95 -5.11 -5.22
N THR A 48 -4.78 -6.13 -5.14
CA THR A 48 -6.16 -5.99 -4.67
C THR A 48 -6.63 -7.20 -3.88
N ILE A 49 -7.82 -7.07 -3.29
CA ILE A 49 -8.53 -8.09 -2.52
C ILE A 49 -9.89 -8.40 -3.17
N ASP A 50 -10.49 -9.52 -2.77
CA ASP A 50 -11.87 -9.89 -3.13
C ASP A 50 -12.92 -9.15 -2.29
N GLY A 51 -12.57 -8.76 -1.08
CA GLY A 51 -13.44 -8.04 -0.17
C GLY A 51 -12.73 -7.73 1.15
N TYR A 52 -13.40 -7.08 2.08
CA TYR A 52 -12.88 -6.79 3.41
C TYR A 52 -13.98 -6.83 4.47
N ARG A 53 -13.57 -6.94 5.74
CA ARG A 53 -14.50 -6.92 6.87
C ARG A 53 -14.61 -5.52 7.46
N TYR A 54 -15.84 -5.07 7.64
CA TYR A 54 -16.17 -3.83 8.33
C TYR A 54 -17.13 -4.10 9.48
N GLY A 55 -16.67 -4.02 10.71
CA GLY A 55 -17.38 -4.51 11.86
C GLY A 55 -17.71 -6.00 11.72
N ASP A 56 -18.99 -6.32 11.81
CA ASP A 56 -19.49 -7.70 11.67
C ASP A 56 -19.90 -8.05 10.23
N ARG A 57 -19.58 -7.20 9.26
CA ARG A 57 -20.01 -7.38 7.87
C ARG A 57 -18.83 -7.67 6.96
N ASP A 58 -18.97 -8.72 6.16
CA ASP A 58 -18.10 -8.99 5.04
C ASP A 58 -18.62 -8.23 3.81
N LEU A 59 -17.80 -7.37 3.26
CA LEU A 59 -18.12 -6.53 2.12
C LEU A 59 -17.31 -7.01 0.91
N ASP A 60 -18.00 -7.58 -0.06
CA ASP A 60 -17.41 -7.90 -1.37
C ASP A 60 -16.95 -6.63 -2.07
N ARG A 61 -15.84 -6.71 -2.79
CA ARG A 61 -15.23 -5.61 -3.56
C ARG A 61 -14.94 -5.97 -5.01
N THR A 62 -15.43 -7.10 -5.46
CA THR A 62 -15.16 -7.58 -6.83
C THR A 62 -15.69 -6.62 -7.89
N ASP A 63 -16.89 -6.06 -7.70
CA ASP A 63 -17.47 -5.09 -8.62
C ASP A 63 -16.71 -3.75 -8.61
N GLU A 64 -16.32 -3.26 -7.42
CA GLU A 64 -15.50 -2.05 -7.33
C GLU A 64 -14.12 -2.24 -7.96
N VAL A 65 -13.50 -3.39 -7.76
CA VAL A 65 -12.22 -3.73 -8.40
C VAL A 65 -12.37 -3.79 -9.91
N ALA A 66 -13.43 -4.38 -10.42
CA ALA A 66 -13.72 -4.40 -11.86
C ALA A 66 -13.86 -2.97 -12.43
N ALA A 67 -14.63 -2.12 -11.77
CA ALA A 67 -14.83 -0.73 -12.17
C ALA A 67 -13.54 0.11 -12.07
N ILE A 68 -12.70 -0.13 -11.05
CA ILE A 68 -11.37 0.52 -10.95
C ILE A 68 -10.47 0.12 -12.11
N ARG A 69 -10.43 -1.17 -12.46
CA ARG A 69 -9.63 -1.68 -13.58
C ARG A 69 -10.09 -1.09 -14.92
N GLU A 70 -11.39 -1.01 -15.15
CA GLU A 70 -11.95 -0.40 -16.36
C GLU A 70 -11.58 1.08 -16.47
N ALA A 71 -11.62 1.81 -15.35
CA ALA A 71 -11.32 3.24 -15.31
C ALA A 71 -9.81 3.57 -15.39
N LEU A 72 -8.93 2.58 -15.24
CA LEU A 72 -7.47 2.76 -15.25
C LEU A 72 -6.81 1.97 -16.39
N PRO A 73 -6.88 2.45 -17.64
CA PRO A 73 -6.35 1.74 -18.81
C PRO A 73 -4.82 1.60 -18.79
N SER A 74 -4.14 2.25 -17.88
CA SER A 74 -2.69 2.11 -17.68
C SER A 74 -2.28 0.79 -17.03
N LEU A 75 -3.23 0.06 -16.41
CA LEU A 75 -2.96 -1.20 -15.73
C LEU A 75 -2.57 -2.30 -16.73
N ALA A 76 -1.38 -2.87 -16.50
CA ALA A 76 -0.87 -4.01 -17.26
C ALA A 76 -1.12 -5.35 -16.56
N ALA A 77 -1.23 -5.33 -15.22
CA ALA A 77 -1.47 -6.54 -14.44
C ALA A 77 -2.29 -6.23 -13.19
N THR A 78 -3.06 -7.22 -12.75
CA THR A 78 -3.76 -7.22 -11.46
C THR A 78 -3.32 -8.46 -10.69
N VAL A 79 -3.01 -8.30 -9.40
CA VAL A 79 -2.71 -9.39 -8.47
C VAL A 79 -3.78 -9.40 -7.39
N SER A 80 -4.43 -10.53 -7.20
CA SER A 80 -5.50 -10.70 -6.22
C SER A 80 -5.06 -11.51 -5.02
N LEU A 81 -5.30 -10.95 -3.85
CA LEU A 81 -5.22 -11.63 -2.56
C LEU A 81 -6.65 -12.04 -2.15
N PRO A 82 -6.96 -13.34 -2.01
CA PRO A 82 -8.29 -13.80 -1.57
C PRO A 82 -8.42 -13.57 -0.05
N TYR A 83 -8.73 -12.35 0.34
CA TYR A 83 -8.76 -11.95 1.75
C TYR A 83 -9.97 -12.49 2.51
N LEU A 84 -11.16 -12.37 1.95
CA LEU A 84 -12.37 -13.02 2.48
C LEU A 84 -12.53 -14.46 1.96
N GLY A 85 -11.99 -14.76 0.80
CA GLY A 85 -12.18 -16.05 0.13
C GLY A 85 -13.58 -16.25 -0.42
N THR A 86 -14.35 -15.18 -0.59
CA THR A 86 -15.76 -15.22 -1.02
C THR A 86 -15.93 -14.92 -2.51
N GLY A 87 -14.95 -14.29 -3.14
CA GLY A 87 -15.02 -13.90 -4.53
C GLY A 87 -13.73 -14.17 -5.29
N SER A 88 -13.76 -13.99 -6.59
CA SER A 88 -12.58 -14.01 -7.43
C SER A 88 -12.54 -12.76 -8.28
N VAL A 89 -11.35 -12.18 -8.44
CA VAL A 89 -11.11 -11.09 -9.38
C VAL A 89 -10.73 -11.71 -10.72
N PRO A 90 -11.59 -11.62 -11.76
CA PRO A 90 -11.31 -12.24 -13.06
C PRO A 90 -9.98 -11.76 -13.65
N ASP A 91 -9.27 -12.65 -14.34
CA ASP A 91 -8.00 -12.36 -15.04
C ASP A 91 -6.90 -11.76 -14.17
N ALA A 92 -6.98 -11.96 -12.84
CA ALA A 92 -5.94 -11.55 -11.91
C ALA A 92 -4.96 -12.70 -11.65
N LEU A 93 -3.69 -12.35 -11.47
CA LEU A 93 -2.67 -13.26 -10.98
C LEU A 93 -2.94 -13.59 -9.51
N SER A 94 -2.73 -14.83 -9.12
CA SER A 94 -2.89 -15.24 -7.73
C SER A 94 -1.69 -14.81 -6.89
N TRP A 95 -1.94 -14.11 -5.78
CA TRP A 95 -0.91 -13.79 -4.79
C TRP A 95 -0.16 -15.05 -4.30
N ALA A 96 -0.90 -16.14 -4.05
CA ALA A 96 -0.32 -17.38 -3.57
C ALA A 96 0.64 -18.02 -4.60
N GLU A 97 0.26 -18.01 -5.87
CA GLU A 97 1.09 -18.54 -6.96
C GLU A 97 2.35 -17.71 -7.17
N LEU A 98 2.24 -16.37 -7.12
CA LEU A 98 3.42 -15.50 -7.19
C LEU A 98 4.39 -15.75 -6.05
N ARG A 99 3.90 -15.92 -4.83
CA ARG A 99 4.73 -16.25 -3.67
C ARG A 99 5.38 -17.64 -3.74
N ALA A 100 4.75 -18.59 -4.40
CA ALA A 100 5.29 -19.94 -4.56
C ALA A 100 6.46 -19.99 -5.55
N THR A 101 6.66 -18.96 -6.35
CA THR A 101 7.76 -18.89 -7.33
C THR A 101 8.98 -18.23 -6.66
N PRO A 102 10.06 -18.99 -6.40
CA PRO A 102 11.27 -18.41 -5.81
C PRO A 102 11.90 -17.37 -6.75
N ALA A 103 12.38 -16.29 -6.17
CA ALA A 103 13.17 -15.28 -6.86
C ALA A 103 14.28 -14.79 -5.94
N GLU A 104 15.42 -14.44 -6.53
CA GLU A 104 16.51 -13.80 -5.77
C GLU A 104 16.10 -12.37 -5.41
N LEU A 105 16.43 -11.98 -4.17
CA LEU A 105 16.22 -10.60 -3.74
C LEU A 105 17.25 -9.71 -4.44
N ALA A 106 16.75 -8.76 -5.21
CA ALA A 106 17.55 -7.76 -5.89
C ALA A 106 17.10 -6.35 -5.51
N PHE A 107 18.04 -5.42 -5.46
CA PHE A 107 17.78 -4.02 -5.19
C PHE A 107 18.20 -3.16 -6.37
N ALA A 108 17.29 -2.34 -6.86
CA ALA A 108 17.62 -1.33 -7.85
C ALA A 108 18.41 -0.19 -7.18
N GLU A 109 19.53 0.19 -7.78
CA GLU A 109 20.24 1.39 -7.38
C GLU A 109 19.51 2.62 -7.91
N VAL A 110 19.10 3.51 -7.00
CA VAL A 110 18.32 4.69 -7.34
C VAL A 110 18.92 5.95 -6.72
N PRO A 111 18.77 7.13 -7.35
CA PRO A 111 19.16 8.41 -6.77
C PRO A 111 18.44 8.70 -5.45
N PHE A 112 19.01 9.60 -4.65
CA PHE A 112 18.45 10.01 -3.36
C PHE A 112 17.02 10.53 -3.46
N ASP A 113 16.70 11.26 -4.49
CA ASP A 113 15.40 11.89 -4.75
C ASP A 113 14.45 11.02 -5.59
N HIS A 114 14.85 9.80 -5.92
CA HIS A 114 14.00 8.87 -6.66
C HIS A 114 12.66 8.65 -5.95
N PRO A 115 11.52 8.72 -6.63
CA PRO A 115 10.21 8.53 -6.03
C PRO A 115 10.07 7.16 -5.34
N LEU A 116 9.63 7.15 -4.09
CA LEU A 116 9.35 5.94 -3.32
C LEU A 116 7.86 5.64 -3.30
N PHE A 117 7.05 6.62 -2.91
CA PHE A 117 5.61 6.47 -2.88
C PHE A 117 4.88 7.80 -3.09
N VAL A 118 3.61 7.69 -3.50
CA VAL A 118 2.70 8.82 -3.67
C VAL A 118 1.57 8.72 -2.64
N LEU A 119 1.46 9.77 -1.84
CA LEU A 119 0.35 10.00 -0.91
C LEU A 119 -0.59 11.08 -1.47
N TYR A 120 -1.75 11.22 -0.86
CA TYR A 120 -2.72 12.21 -1.29
C TYR A 120 -3.21 13.05 -0.12
N SER A 121 -3.19 14.36 -0.30
CA SER A 121 -3.92 15.26 0.59
C SER A 121 -5.36 15.42 0.12
N SER A 122 -6.30 15.58 1.07
CA SER A 122 -7.65 15.99 0.75
C SER A 122 -7.60 17.42 0.19
N GLY A 123 -7.86 17.56 -1.10
CA GLY A 123 -8.04 18.88 -1.69
C GLY A 123 -9.31 19.53 -1.12
N THR A 124 -9.22 20.78 -0.65
CA THR A 124 -10.38 21.53 -0.16
C THR A 124 -11.33 21.94 -1.29
N THR A 125 -10.89 21.92 -2.53
CA THR A 125 -11.63 22.41 -3.70
C THR A 125 -11.29 21.64 -4.98
N GLY A 126 -11.40 20.31 -5.00
CA GLY A 126 -11.12 19.55 -6.21
C GLY A 126 -10.59 18.14 -6.00
N LEU A 127 -9.86 17.63 -6.98
CA LEU A 127 -9.25 16.32 -6.91
C LEU A 127 -8.20 16.23 -5.78
N PRO A 128 -8.03 15.06 -5.16
CA PRO A 128 -6.94 14.82 -4.21
C PRO A 128 -5.59 15.17 -4.85
N LYS A 129 -4.73 15.88 -4.09
CA LYS A 129 -3.43 16.31 -4.60
C LYS A 129 -2.39 15.23 -4.33
N PRO A 130 -1.70 14.69 -5.35
CA PRO A 130 -0.62 13.74 -5.16
C PRO A 130 0.60 14.43 -4.54
N ILE A 131 1.20 13.78 -3.56
CA ILE A 131 2.42 14.20 -2.88
C ILE A 131 3.44 13.08 -3.05
N VAL A 132 4.49 13.36 -3.81
CA VAL A 132 5.56 12.40 -4.08
C VAL A 132 6.62 12.50 -3.00
N HIS A 133 7.00 11.37 -2.41
CA HIS A 133 8.09 11.26 -1.47
C HIS A 133 9.24 10.46 -2.08
N GLY A 134 10.47 10.98 -1.96
CA GLY A 134 11.68 10.30 -2.42
C GLY A 134 12.28 9.37 -1.36
N HIS A 135 13.05 8.37 -1.82
CA HIS A 135 13.70 7.38 -0.97
C HIS A 135 14.55 8.00 0.14
N GLY A 136 15.52 8.84 -0.23
CA GLY A 136 16.46 9.39 0.73
C GLY A 136 15.80 10.32 1.75
N GLY A 137 14.85 11.17 1.30
CA GLY A 137 14.11 12.07 2.17
C GLY A 137 13.30 11.32 3.23
N ILE A 138 12.60 10.26 2.84
CA ILE A 138 11.81 9.44 3.75
C ILE A 138 12.69 8.64 4.71
N LEU A 139 13.81 8.07 4.24
CA LEU A 139 14.75 7.36 5.12
C LEU A 139 15.26 8.29 6.23
N LEU A 140 15.71 9.50 5.89
CA LEU A 140 16.19 10.47 6.87
C LEU A 140 15.09 10.90 7.85
N GLU A 141 13.90 11.20 7.34
CA GLU A 141 12.80 11.70 8.15
C GLU A 141 12.26 10.62 9.12
N HIS A 142 12.11 9.38 8.63
CA HIS A 142 11.66 8.27 9.47
C HIS A 142 12.72 7.89 10.50
N LEU A 143 13.99 7.74 10.12
CA LEU A 143 15.07 7.44 11.05
C LEU A 143 15.19 8.53 12.13
N LYS A 144 15.17 9.81 11.73
CA LYS A 144 15.19 10.93 12.69
C LYS A 144 14.05 10.82 13.70
N LYS A 145 12.82 10.64 13.25
CA LYS A 145 11.65 10.56 14.13
C LYS A 145 11.67 9.32 15.02
N LEU A 146 11.98 8.17 14.43
CA LEU A 146 11.94 6.90 15.15
C LEU A 146 13.02 6.81 16.22
N HIS A 147 14.23 7.29 15.94
CA HIS A 147 15.31 7.27 16.92
C HIS A 147 15.24 8.45 17.91
N LEU A 148 15.01 9.69 17.44
CA LEU A 148 15.15 10.87 18.30
C LEU A 148 13.86 11.26 19.05
N HIS A 149 12.69 10.87 18.55
CA HIS A 149 11.41 11.29 19.12
C HIS A 149 10.57 10.14 19.66
N VAL A 150 10.65 8.96 19.02
CA VAL A 150 9.93 7.76 19.46
C VAL A 150 10.82 6.89 20.36
N ASP A 151 12.15 6.99 20.19
CA ASP A 151 13.15 6.18 20.89
C ASP A 151 12.92 4.67 20.69
N ALA A 152 12.65 4.28 19.45
CA ALA A 152 12.31 2.89 19.08
C ALA A 152 13.51 1.96 19.28
N GLN A 153 13.35 0.96 20.16
CA GLN A 153 14.39 0.04 20.60
C GLN A 153 14.06 -1.40 20.17
N GLU A 154 15.06 -2.28 20.33
CA GLU A 154 14.86 -3.72 20.17
C GLU A 154 13.86 -4.24 21.21
N GLY A 155 12.89 -5.03 20.74
CA GLY A 155 11.80 -5.55 21.57
C GLY A 155 10.56 -4.68 21.62
N ASP A 156 10.65 -3.44 21.16
CA ASP A 156 9.47 -2.57 21.05
C ASP A 156 8.49 -3.04 19.98
N ARG A 157 7.24 -2.74 20.20
CA ARG A 157 6.15 -2.99 19.26
C ARG A 157 5.41 -1.68 18.98
N LEU A 158 5.65 -1.13 17.78
CA LEU A 158 4.98 0.09 17.35
C LEU A 158 3.61 -0.25 16.77
N PHE A 159 2.63 0.51 17.22
CA PHE A 159 1.25 0.44 16.75
C PHE A 159 0.74 1.83 16.41
N TRP A 160 0.05 1.93 15.28
CA TRP A 160 -0.73 3.11 14.94
C TRP A 160 -2.05 2.68 14.33
N PHE A 161 -3.15 3.14 14.89
CA PHE A 161 -4.47 2.88 14.32
C PHE A 161 -4.63 3.68 13.02
N THR A 162 -4.56 3.00 11.90
CA THR A 162 -4.55 3.62 10.57
C THR A 162 -4.98 2.63 9.49
N THR A 163 -5.36 3.14 8.35
CA THR A 163 -5.57 2.35 7.13
C THR A 163 -4.47 2.62 6.11
N THR A 164 -4.35 1.78 5.10
CA THR A 164 -3.33 1.91 4.04
C THR A 164 -3.45 3.19 3.22
N GLY A 165 -4.61 3.85 3.25
CA GLY A 165 -4.85 5.12 2.55
C GLY A 165 -4.34 6.38 3.27
N TRP A 166 -3.73 6.24 4.45
CA TRP A 166 -3.27 7.35 5.27
C TRP A 166 -1.74 7.37 5.41
N MET A 167 -1.19 8.58 5.49
CA MET A 167 0.26 8.80 5.68
C MET A 167 0.82 8.08 6.92
N MET A 168 0.01 7.93 7.97
CA MET A 168 0.46 7.26 9.18
C MET A 168 0.72 5.76 8.99
N TRP A 169 0.13 5.13 7.97
CA TRP A 169 0.48 3.76 7.60
C TRP A 169 1.92 3.68 7.06
N ASN A 170 2.31 4.61 6.20
CA ASN A 170 3.68 4.68 5.69
C ASN A 170 4.69 4.93 6.81
N PHE A 171 4.33 5.77 7.80
CA PHE A 171 5.14 6.00 8.99
C PHE A 171 5.27 4.74 9.85
N LEU A 172 4.16 4.01 10.08
CA LEU A 172 4.17 2.75 10.82
C LEU A 172 5.09 1.72 10.13
N VAL A 173 4.96 1.54 8.80
CA VAL A 173 5.85 0.65 8.03
C VAL A 173 7.31 1.11 8.11
N GLY A 174 7.54 2.43 8.12
CA GLY A 174 8.86 3.02 8.31
C GLY A 174 9.55 2.58 9.61
N ALA A 175 8.80 2.15 10.63
CA ALA A 175 9.38 1.62 11.86
C ALA A 175 10.24 0.35 11.65
N LEU A 176 10.05 -0.35 10.55
CA LEU A 176 10.92 -1.46 10.14
C LEU A 176 12.36 -1.03 9.79
N LEU A 177 12.65 0.28 9.73
CA LEU A 177 14.02 0.82 9.65
C LEU A 177 14.76 0.75 11.01
N THR A 178 14.07 0.39 12.07
CA THR A 178 14.61 0.21 13.42
C THR A 178 14.53 -1.25 13.82
N PRO A 179 15.16 -1.69 14.92
CA PRO A 179 15.03 -3.06 15.43
C PRO A 179 13.66 -3.35 16.06
N ALA A 180 12.74 -2.41 16.09
CA ALA A 180 11.39 -2.60 16.61
C ALA A 180 10.50 -3.42 15.66
N SER A 181 9.48 -4.04 16.20
CA SER A 181 8.41 -4.71 15.43
C SER A 181 7.25 -3.75 15.19
N ILE A 182 6.49 -3.97 14.13
CA ILE A 182 5.22 -3.27 13.90
C ILE A 182 4.03 -4.18 14.20
N VAL A 183 2.95 -3.59 14.69
CA VAL A 183 1.67 -4.28 14.88
C VAL A 183 0.71 -3.75 13.81
N LEU A 184 0.24 -4.66 12.96
CA LEU A 184 -0.78 -4.36 11.97
C LEU A 184 -2.15 -4.72 12.55
N TYR A 185 -3.13 -3.88 12.31
CA TYR A 185 -4.51 -4.11 12.73
C TYR A 185 -5.43 -3.76 11.56
N ASP A 186 -6.17 -4.76 11.11
CA ASP A 186 -7.22 -4.60 10.12
C ASP A 186 -8.57 -4.72 10.84
N GLY A 187 -9.19 -3.58 11.07
CA GLY A 187 -10.44 -3.46 11.79
C GLY A 187 -10.81 -2.01 12.06
N ASN A 188 -12.02 -1.80 12.56
CA ASN A 188 -12.64 -0.51 12.85
C ASN A 188 -13.22 -0.49 14.28
#